data_b660de3ca7cf7847733775f59071fb82
#
_entry.id   b660de3ca7cf7847733775f59071fb82
#
_cell.length_a   1.000
_cell.length_b   1.000
_cell.length_c   1.000
_cell.angle_alpha   90.00
_cell.angle_beta   90.00
_cell.angle_gamma   90.00
#
_symmetry.space_group_name_H-M   'P 1'
#
loop_
_entity.id
_entity.type
_entity.pdbx_description
1 polymer ?
#
loop_
_entity_poly.entity_id
_entity_poly.type
_entity_poly.pdbx_seq_one_letter_code
_entity_poly.pdbx_strand_id
1 'polypeptide(L)'
;MKNRDAYSLGNLYVKDAEIFHDGSPSTIGRENITKIFESWVRDSVVGSFTTTGLWGNEDLLVEQGKGYFAHASGKWKSTGKYLLVWKKVDGEWKIFKDTWFSNPEVKD
;
A
#
# COMPACT_ATOMS: atom_id res chain seq x y z
N MET A 1 8.20 4.40 -5.06
CA MET A 1 8.90 4.26 -3.76
C MET A 1 10.36 4.66 -3.86
N LYS A 2 10.63 5.46 -4.81
CA LYS A 2 11.96 5.99 -5.01
C LYS A 2 12.41 6.82 -3.81
N ASN A 3 13.65 6.61 -3.37
CA ASN A 3 14.26 7.33 -2.26
C ASN A 3 13.55 7.16 -0.92
N ARG A 4 12.73 6.14 -0.82
CA ARG A 4 12.07 5.81 0.44
C ARG A 4 12.74 4.62 1.06
N ASP A 5 13.04 4.70 2.32
CA ASP A 5 13.45 3.51 3.03
C ASP A 5 12.21 2.78 3.55
N ALA A 6 12.38 1.49 3.78
CA ALA A 6 11.27 0.65 4.21
C ALA A 6 10.73 1.06 5.59
N TYR A 7 11.60 1.58 6.44
CA TYR A 7 11.22 2.02 7.78
C TYR A 7 10.23 3.19 7.71
N SER A 8 10.52 4.18 6.87
CA SER A 8 9.63 5.34 6.70
C SER A 8 8.28 4.93 6.15
N LEU A 9 8.25 3.99 5.20
CA LEU A 9 7.00 3.47 4.64
C LEU A 9 6.21 2.71 5.70
N GLY A 10 6.88 1.88 6.50
CA GLY A 10 6.23 1.15 7.58
C GLY A 10 5.61 2.06 8.62
N ASN A 11 6.20 3.22 8.86
CA ASN A 11 5.69 4.18 9.82
C ASN A 11 4.41 4.89 9.38
N LEU A 12 3.98 4.73 8.13
CA LEU A 12 2.67 5.19 7.71
C LEU A 12 1.55 4.32 8.25
N TYR A 13 1.86 3.16 8.81
CA TYR A 13 0.90 2.16 9.29
C TYR A 13 0.84 2.17 10.81
N VAL A 14 -0.36 1.89 11.35
CA VAL A 14 -0.48 1.66 12.80
C VAL A 14 0.25 0.37 13.17
N LYS A 15 0.57 0.22 14.45
CA LYS A 15 1.36 -0.92 14.94
C LYS A 15 0.76 -2.28 14.56
N ASP A 16 -0.56 -2.40 14.62
CA ASP A 16 -1.29 -3.64 14.33
C ASP A 16 -2.05 -3.60 13.00
N ALA A 17 -1.56 -2.81 12.05
CA ALA A 17 -2.18 -2.70 10.74
C ALA A 17 -2.18 -4.03 10.00
N GLU A 18 -3.06 -4.14 9.02
CA GLU A 18 -3.20 -5.35 8.23
C GLU A 18 -3.23 -5.01 6.74
N ILE A 19 -2.41 -5.72 5.96
CA ILE A 19 -2.49 -5.69 4.50
C ILE A 19 -3.15 -6.97 4.05
N PHE A 20 -4.23 -6.82 3.30
CA PHE A 20 -4.96 -7.95 2.73
C PHE A 20 -4.37 -8.29 1.37
N HIS A 21 -4.06 -9.56 1.16
CA HIS A 21 -3.51 -10.05 -0.10
C HIS A 21 -4.53 -10.92 -0.80
N ASP A 22 -4.55 -10.84 -2.12
CA ASP A 22 -5.39 -11.72 -2.92
C ASP A 22 -4.72 -13.10 -2.99
N GLY A 23 -5.44 -14.12 -2.56
CA GLY A 23 -4.97 -15.51 -2.67
C GLY A 23 -3.91 -15.94 -1.66
N SER A 24 -3.62 -15.12 -0.65
CA SER A 24 -2.66 -15.48 0.39
C SER A 24 -3.04 -14.87 1.73
N PRO A 25 -2.47 -15.36 2.83
CA PRO A 25 -2.77 -14.79 4.15
C PRO A 25 -2.39 -13.32 4.24
N SER A 26 -3.13 -12.58 5.07
CA SER A 26 -2.83 -11.18 5.35
C SER A 26 -1.46 -11.02 6.00
N THR A 27 -0.85 -9.86 5.78
CA THR A 27 0.34 -9.44 6.53
C THR A 27 -0.14 -8.57 7.68
N ILE A 28 0.18 -8.95 8.90
CA ILE A 28 -0.28 -8.25 10.10
C ILE A 28 0.92 -7.67 10.85
N GLY A 29 0.77 -6.41 11.25
CA GLY A 29 1.75 -5.72 12.07
C GLY A 29 2.75 -4.91 11.27
N ARG A 30 3.07 -3.72 11.82
CA ARG A 30 4.00 -2.79 11.17
C ARG A 30 5.36 -3.45 10.86
N GLU A 31 5.84 -4.29 11.76
CA GLU A 31 7.13 -4.94 11.57
C GLU A 31 7.14 -5.83 10.33
N ASN A 32 6.11 -6.64 10.15
CA ASN A 32 5.99 -7.51 8.99
C ASN A 32 5.74 -6.72 7.72
N ILE A 33 4.96 -5.64 7.82
CA ILE A 33 4.70 -4.74 6.70
C ILE A 33 6.01 -4.08 6.25
N THR A 34 6.83 -3.65 7.20
CA THR A 34 8.13 -3.06 6.89
C THR A 34 9.01 -4.03 6.12
N LYS A 35 8.96 -5.32 6.46
CA LYS A 35 9.72 -6.35 5.73
C LYS A 35 9.29 -6.47 4.28
N ILE A 36 7.99 -6.29 3.99
CA ILE A 36 7.52 -6.27 2.61
C ILE A 36 8.17 -5.11 1.86
N PHE A 37 8.16 -3.92 2.44
CA PHE A 37 8.78 -2.75 1.81
C PHE A 37 10.29 -2.92 1.63
N GLU A 38 10.95 -3.57 2.58
CA GLU A 38 12.37 -3.89 2.43
C GLU A 38 12.62 -4.75 1.20
N SER A 39 11.76 -5.76 0.98
CA SER A 39 11.91 -6.62 -0.20
C SER A 39 11.64 -5.84 -1.48
N TRP A 40 10.68 -4.94 -1.48
CA TRP A 40 10.38 -4.12 -2.66
C TRP A 40 11.51 -3.17 -3.01
N VAL A 41 12.11 -2.54 -2.01
CA VAL A 41 13.26 -1.67 -2.24
C VAL A 41 14.42 -2.47 -2.82
N ARG A 42 14.70 -3.63 -2.25
CA ARG A 42 15.77 -4.53 -2.71
C ARG A 42 15.52 -5.00 -4.16
N ASP A 43 14.26 -5.27 -4.49
CA ASP A 43 13.89 -5.82 -5.80
C ASP A 43 13.55 -4.75 -6.82
N SER A 44 13.84 -3.49 -6.52
CA SER A 44 13.63 -2.35 -7.42
C SER A 44 12.17 -2.18 -7.86
N VAL A 45 11.23 -2.42 -6.95
CA VAL A 45 9.81 -2.17 -7.19
C VAL A 45 9.51 -0.69 -6.97
N VAL A 46 8.82 -0.10 -7.93
CA VAL A 46 8.33 1.28 -7.85
C VAL A 46 6.82 1.28 -7.99
N GLY A 47 6.18 2.34 -7.52
CA GLY A 47 4.73 2.45 -7.61
C GLY A 47 4.29 3.89 -7.79
N SER A 48 3.09 4.05 -8.33
CA SER A 48 2.45 5.36 -8.49
C SER A 48 0.96 5.18 -8.25
N PHE A 49 0.37 6.08 -7.47
CA PHE A 49 -1.00 5.93 -6.99
C PHE A 49 -1.74 7.24 -7.08
N THR A 50 -3.02 7.17 -7.46
CA THR A 50 -3.89 8.32 -7.59
C THR A 50 -5.16 8.07 -6.77
N THR A 51 -5.46 8.97 -5.84
CA THR A 51 -6.69 8.92 -5.05
C THR A 51 -7.88 9.27 -5.94
N THR A 52 -8.91 8.43 -5.93
CA THR A 52 -10.13 8.64 -6.71
C THR A 52 -11.34 8.91 -5.83
N GLY A 53 -11.24 8.71 -4.54
CA GLY A 53 -12.32 9.01 -3.60
C GLY A 53 -11.82 9.01 -2.17
N LEU A 54 -12.47 9.79 -1.33
CA LEU A 54 -12.11 9.90 0.07
C LEU A 54 -13.38 10.18 0.88
N TRP A 55 -13.65 9.35 1.88
CA TRP A 55 -14.84 9.45 2.73
C TRP A 55 -14.44 9.25 4.18
N GLY A 56 -15.21 9.81 5.07
CA GLY A 56 -15.02 9.56 6.50
C GLY A 56 -15.26 10.77 7.36
N ASN A 57 -14.61 10.80 8.51
CA ASN A 57 -14.76 11.84 9.50
C ASN A 57 -13.41 12.19 10.15
N GLU A 58 -13.44 12.79 11.32
CA GLU A 58 -12.23 13.26 12.00
C GLU A 58 -11.31 12.15 12.47
N ASP A 59 -11.83 10.94 12.65
CA ASP A 59 -11.09 9.84 13.25
C ASP A 59 -10.80 8.68 12.30
N LEU A 60 -11.55 8.58 11.22
CA LEU A 60 -11.46 7.46 10.29
C LEU A 60 -11.74 7.93 8.86
N LEU A 61 -10.85 7.58 7.95
CA LEU A 61 -11.02 7.91 6.52
C LEU A 61 -10.89 6.63 5.70
N VAL A 62 -11.70 6.55 4.65
CA VAL A 62 -11.58 5.50 3.63
C VAL A 62 -11.12 6.18 2.35
N GLU A 63 -9.98 5.74 1.85
CA GLU A 63 -9.43 6.25 0.60
C GLU A 63 -9.56 5.18 -0.48
N GLN A 64 -10.08 5.58 -1.63
CA GLN A 64 -10.15 4.75 -2.81
C GLN A 64 -9.17 5.29 -3.83
N GLY A 65 -8.50 4.41 -4.56
CA GLY A 65 -7.57 4.86 -5.57
C GLY A 65 -7.23 3.79 -6.59
N LYS A 66 -6.37 4.18 -7.49
CA LYS A 66 -5.83 3.32 -8.54
C LYS A 66 -4.37 3.60 -8.72
N GLY A 67 -3.66 2.67 -9.34
CA GLY A 67 -2.25 2.88 -9.57
C GLY A 67 -1.57 1.68 -10.18
N TYR A 68 -0.27 1.64 -10.02
CA TYR A 68 0.50 0.53 -10.51
C TYR A 68 1.73 0.28 -9.65
N PHE A 69 2.21 -0.96 -9.72
CA PHE A 69 3.55 -1.35 -9.30
C PHE A 69 4.31 -1.77 -10.54
N ALA A 70 5.60 -1.52 -10.56
CA ALA A 70 6.44 -1.88 -11.69
C ALA A 70 7.86 -2.14 -11.22
N HIS A 71 8.63 -2.87 -12.03
CA HIS A 71 10.07 -2.91 -11.83
C HIS A 71 10.65 -1.62 -12.36
N ALA A 72 11.65 -1.07 -11.69
CA ALA A 72 12.26 0.21 -12.07
C ALA A 72 12.78 0.22 -13.50
N SER A 73 13.20 -0.94 -14.03
CA SER A 73 13.68 -1.06 -15.41
C SER A 73 12.55 -1.10 -16.44
N GLY A 74 11.30 -1.26 -16.01
CA GLY A 74 10.16 -1.38 -16.90
C GLY A 74 9.89 -2.80 -17.41
N LYS A 75 10.63 -3.80 -16.94
CA LYS A 75 10.45 -5.16 -17.45
C LYS A 75 9.12 -5.80 -17.07
N TRP A 76 8.43 -5.28 -16.06
CA TRP A 76 7.06 -5.68 -15.76
C TRP A 76 6.31 -4.52 -15.12
N LYS A 77 4.98 -4.54 -15.25
CA LYS A 77 4.09 -3.54 -14.66
C LYS A 77 2.75 -4.20 -14.34
N SER A 78 2.23 -3.94 -13.16
CA SER A 78 0.93 -4.42 -12.73
C SER A 78 0.07 -3.24 -12.30
N THR A 79 -1.09 -3.08 -12.93
CA THR A 79 -2.03 -2.04 -12.57
C THR A 79 -3.10 -2.58 -11.64
N GLY A 80 -3.72 -1.70 -10.88
CA GLY A 80 -4.75 -2.13 -9.96
C GLY A 80 -5.46 -0.99 -9.28
N LYS A 81 -6.23 -1.35 -8.27
CA LYS A 81 -7.02 -0.43 -7.47
C LYS A 81 -6.90 -0.81 -6.00
N TYR A 82 -7.20 0.15 -5.14
CA TYR A 82 -7.03 -0.08 -3.71
C TYR A 82 -8.08 0.64 -2.87
N LEU A 83 -8.25 0.12 -1.66
CA LEU A 83 -8.93 0.81 -0.58
C LEU A 83 -7.99 0.81 0.61
N LEU A 84 -7.84 1.98 1.22
CA LEU A 84 -7.10 2.15 2.46
C LEU A 84 -8.04 2.69 3.52
N VAL A 85 -7.91 2.19 4.73
CA VAL A 85 -8.59 2.75 5.89
C VAL A 85 -7.53 3.42 6.75
N TRP A 86 -7.69 4.72 6.95
CA TRP A 86 -6.81 5.53 7.77
C TRP A 86 -7.44 5.78 9.13
N LYS A 87 -6.64 5.74 10.15
CA LYS A 87 -7.04 6.01 11.53
C LYS A 87 -6.22 7.16 12.08
N LYS A 88 -6.83 8.03 12.88
CA LYS A 88 -6.08 9.07 13.55
C LYS A 88 -5.56 8.53 14.88
N VAL A 89 -4.25 8.56 15.07
CA VAL A 89 -3.58 8.06 16.27
C VAL A 89 -2.64 9.16 16.76
N ASP A 90 -2.88 9.64 17.96
CA ASP A 90 -2.07 10.72 18.57
C ASP A 90 -1.91 11.94 17.63
N GLY A 91 -3.00 12.31 16.97
CA GLY A 91 -3.01 13.47 16.09
C GLY A 91 -2.47 13.22 14.68
N GLU A 92 -2.04 12.00 14.40
CA GLU A 92 -1.48 11.65 13.09
C GLU A 92 -2.33 10.62 12.37
N TRP A 93 -2.47 10.79 11.06
CA TRP A 93 -3.17 9.82 10.23
C TRP A 93 -2.25 8.65 9.89
N LYS A 94 -2.70 7.43 10.19
CA LYS A 94 -1.96 6.21 9.92
C LYS A 94 -2.87 5.21 9.23
N ILE A 95 -2.29 4.37 8.38
CA ILE A 95 -3.03 3.33 7.68
C ILE A 95 -3.32 2.20 8.65
N PHE A 96 -4.59 1.81 8.72
CA PHE A 96 -5.08 0.74 9.58
C PHE A 96 -5.35 -0.54 8.80
N LYS A 97 -5.97 -0.40 7.62
CA LYS A 97 -6.23 -1.52 6.72
C LYS A 97 -5.82 -1.11 5.31
N ASP A 98 -5.26 -2.05 4.58
CA ASP A 98 -4.73 -1.80 3.25
C ASP A 98 -5.11 -2.98 2.35
N THR A 99 -5.79 -2.71 1.25
CA THR A 99 -6.16 -3.73 0.27
C THR A 99 -5.71 -3.29 -1.10
N TRP A 100 -5.26 -4.24 -1.88
CA TRP A 100 -4.88 -4.01 -3.27
C TRP A 100 -5.47 -5.10 -4.13
N PHE A 101 -6.09 -4.71 -5.24
CA PHE A 101 -6.64 -5.63 -6.22
C PHE A 101 -5.99 -5.36 -7.56
N SER A 102 -5.28 -6.34 -8.09
CA SER A 102 -4.67 -6.24 -9.40
C SER A 102 -5.74 -6.33 -10.47
N ASN A 103 -5.61 -5.53 -11.51
CA ASN A 103 -6.47 -5.65 -12.68
C ASN A 103 -6.04 -6.88 -13.47
N PRO A 104 -6.96 -7.48 -14.23
CA PRO A 104 -6.59 -8.58 -15.12
C PRO A 104 -5.52 -8.12 -16.09
N GLU A 105 -4.62 -9.03 -16.43
CA GLU A 105 -3.63 -8.75 -17.45
C GLU A 105 -4.32 -8.58 -18.80
N VAL A 106 -3.98 -7.49 -19.49
CA VAL A 106 -4.51 -7.23 -20.83
C VAL A 106 -3.60 -7.87 -21.84
N LYS A 107 -4.19 -8.72 -22.69
CA LYS A 107 -3.45 -9.38 -23.77
C LYS A 107 -3.93 -8.85 -25.09
N ASP A 108 -2.99 -8.49 -25.90
CA ASP A 108 -3.28 -7.96 -27.24
C ASP A 108 -3.49 -9.09 -28.23
#